data_eb3978cdf8d057a769f918b9f5df9a61
#
_entry.id   eb3978cdf8d057a769f918b9f5df9a61
#
_cell.length_a   1.000
_cell.length_b   1.000
_cell.length_c   1.000
_cell.angle_alpha   90.00
_cell.angle_beta   90.00
_cell.angle_gamma   90.00
#
_symmetry.space_group_name_H-M   'P 1'
#
loop_
_entity.id
_entity.type
_entity.pdbx_description
1 polymer ?
#
loop_
_entity_poly.entity_id
_entity_poly.type
_entity_poly.pdbx_seq_one_letter_code
_entity_poly.pdbx_strand_id
1 'polypeptide(L)'
;MKKIAYILSIICAMTMQSCLDLEPKTQLADTNYWKSPEHFKLFATQFYGWSADFRWLDDSQHADIRSDLFAYSTVNVYSNGTNSIPSSDKHYTDNYNRIRQTNTLLQHPDEYARQADIATSVGEAHFFRAYCYFELLQAYGDLIITRTPLDVDSPEMQKARNPRTEVADFIIDDLKEAAKLLPANKAISSSDEGRLSSEAALAFLSRVALYEGTWEKFHNGSQNTERTKSLLNIAAQAAYDVMEGGTFELFAPQELGTEAYKYLFILENEKSNPASINK
;
A
#
# COMPACT_ATOMS: atom_id res chain seq x y z
N MET A 1 -6.90 -4.32 -72.48
CA MET A 1 -6.14 -3.46 -71.51
C MET A 1 -6.96 -3.02 -70.32
N LYS A 2 -8.18 -2.49 -70.40
CA LYS A 2 -8.99 -2.03 -69.27
C LYS A 2 -9.32 -3.13 -68.25
N LYS A 3 -9.62 -4.37 -68.66
CA LYS A 3 -9.93 -5.51 -67.75
C LYS A 3 -8.70 -5.97 -66.97
N ILE A 4 -7.50 -5.89 -67.52
CA ILE A 4 -6.25 -6.25 -66.83
C ILE A 4 -5.93 -5.17 -65.70
N ALA A 5 -6.19 -3.90 -66.02
CA ALA A 5 -6.00 -2.81 -65.05
C ALA A 5 -6.95 -2.96 -63.81
N TYR A 6 -8.20 -3.38 -64.00
CA TYR A 6 -9.13 -3.63 -62.93
C TYR A 6 -8.69 -4.82 -62.02
N ILE A 7 -8.18 -5.91 -62.65
CA ILE A 7 -7.69 -7.07 -61.89
C ILE A 7 -6.44 -6.69 -61.09
N LEU A 8 -5.52 -5.91 -61.64
CA LEU A 8 -4.34 -5.43 -60.91
C LEU A 8 -4.72 -4.49 -59.74
N SER A 9 -5.71 -3.61 -59.92
CA SER A 9 -6.21 -2.75 -58.84
C SER A 9 -6.84 -3.54 -57.68
N ILE A 10 -7.59 -4.61 -57.98
CA ILE A 10 -8.21 -5.47 -56.97
C ILE A 10 -7.14 -6.27 -56.19
N ILE A 11 -6.12 -6.79 -56.87
CA ILE A 11 -4.99 -7.48 -56.24
C ILE A 11 -4.20 -6.52 -55.32
N CYS A 12 -3.94 -5.30 -55.77
CA CYS A 12 -3.24 -4.28 -54.99
C CYS A 12 -4.04 -3.83 -53.74
N ALA A 13 -5.37 -3.77 -53.85
CA ALA A 13 -6.25 -3.46 -52.71
C ALA A 13 -6.33 -4.59 -51.65
N MET A 14 -6.20 -5.86 -52.08
CA MET A 14 -6.17 -7.01 -51.18
C MET A 14 -4.83 -7.18 -50.45
N THR A 15 -3.74 -6.65 -50.94
CA THR A 15 -2.43 -6.71 -50.27
C THR A 15 -2.21 -5.61 -49.22
N MET A 16 -3.09 -4.63 -49.16
CA MET A 16 -2.99 -3.54 -48.15
C MET A 16 -3.62 -3.87 -46.80
N GLN A 17 -4.23 -5.03 -46.62
CA GLN A 17 -4.85 -5.41 -45.33
C GLN A 17 -3.94 -6.23 -44.42
N SER A 18 -2.68 -6.45 -44.75
CA SER A 18 -1.80 -7.38 -44.03
C SER A 18 -0.79 -6.73 -43.07
N CYS A 19 -0.98 -5.56 -42.51
CA CYS A 19 0.08 -4.96 -41.73
C CYS A 19 -0.36 -4.11 -40.53
N LEU A 20 -1.39 -4.48 -39.79
CA LEU A 20 -1.76 -3.63 -38.62
C LEU A 20 -1.91 -4.33 -37.28
N ASP A 21 -1.66 -5.63 -37.20
CA ASP A 21 -1.54 -6.33 -35.91
C ASP A 21 -0.07 -6.73 -35.62
N LEU A 22 0.81 -5.76 -35.67
CA LEU A 22 2.13 -5.91 -35.07
C LEU A 22 2.02 -5.60 -33.58
N GLU A 23 1.63 -6.58 -32.78
CA GLU A 23 1.93 -6.54 -31.36
C GLU A 23 3.46 -6.41 -31.23
N PRO A 24 3.96 -5.37 -30.56
CA PRO A 24 5.39 -5.21 -30.36
C PRO A 24 5.89 -6.37 -29.51
N LYS A 25 6.56 -7.33 -30.12
CA LYS A 25 7.15 -8.50 -29.44
C LYS A 25 8.21 -8.14 -28.39
N THR A 26 8.57 -6.88 -28.29
CA THR A 26 9.60 -6.34 -27.38
C THR A 26 9.05 -5.37 -26.34
N GLN A 27 7.78 -4.99 -26.39
CA GLN A 27 7.12 -4.23 -25.32
C GLN A 27 6.10 -5.14 -24.64
N LEU A 28 6.18 -5.24 -23.32
CA LEU A 28 5.19 -5.91 -22.50
C LEU A 28 3.89 -5.09 -22.61
N ALA A 29 3.01 -5.49 -23.55
CA ALA A 29 1.65 -4.97 -23.60
C ALA A 29 0.85 -5.55 -22.42
N ASP A 30 -0.12 -4.82 -21.93
CA ASP A 30 -0.96 -5.23 -20.80
C ASP A 30 -1.60 -6.61 -21.02
N THR A 31 -2.01 -6.90 -22.26
CA THR A 31 -2.56 -8.20 -22.69
C THR A 31 -1.61 -9.38 -22.51
N ASN A 32 -0.30 -9.15 -22.44
CA ASN A 32 0.73 -10.20 -22.31
C ASN A 32 1.46 -10.19 -20.97
N TYR A 33 1.27 -9.17 -20.15
CA TYR A 33 2.01 -9.00 -18.90
C TYR A 33 1.55 -9.98 -17.80
N TRP A 34 0.25 -10.11 -17.56
CA TRP A 34 -0.32 -10.83 -16.41
C TRP A 34 -0.43 -12.35 -16.61
N LYS A 35 0.58 -13.00 -17.18
CA LYS A 35 0.55 -14.42 -17.59
C LYS A 35 1.28 -15.37 -16.63
N SER A 36 2.07 -14.86 -15.68
CA SER A 36 2.81 -15.68 -14.72
C SER A 36 2.85 -15.06 -13.34
N PRO A 37 3.06 -15.84 -12.26
CA PRO A 37 3.21 -15.32 -10.90
C PRO A 37 4.35 -14.31 -10.77
N GLU A 38 5.42 -14.51 -11.53
CA GLU A 38 6.58 -13.62 -11.55
C GLU A 38 6.21 -12.21 -12.01
N HIS A 39 5.28 -12.07 -12.95
CA HIS A 39 4.81 -10.76 -13.40
C HIS A 39 4.07 -10.03 -12.29
N PHE A 40 3.19 -10.70 -11.55
CA PHE A 40 2.50 -10.13 -10.39
C PHE A 40 3.51 -9.75 -9.31
N LYS A 41 4.47 -10.64 -8.99
CA LYS A 41 5.51 -10.41 -8.01
C LYS A 41 6.40 -9.21 -8.39
N LEU A 42 6.83 -9.12 -9.65
CA LEU A 42 7.65 -8.02 -10.15
C LEU A 42 6.90 -6.69 -10.04
N PHE A 43 5.62 -6.69 -10.42
CA PHE A 43 4.78 -5.49 -10.32
C PHE A 43 4.58 -5.06 -8.86
N ALA A 44 4.29 -5.99 -7.95
CA ALA A 44 4.12 -5.69 -6.53
C ALA A 44 5.41 -5.22 -5.86
N THR A 45 6.59 -5.64 -6.34
CA THR A 45 7.89 -5.26 -5.78
C THR A 45 8.11 -3.73 -5.80
N GLN A 46 7.57 -3.01 -6.79
CA GLN A 46 7.68 -1.55 -6.83
C GLN A 46 7.00 -0.85 -5.65
N PHE A 47 5.98 -1.48 -5.04
CA PHE A 47 5.21 -0.88 -3.94
C PHE A 47 6.07 -0.64 -2.69
N TYR A 48 7.10 -1.47 -2.48
CA TYR A 48 8.00 -1.36 -1.34
C TYR A 48 8.80 -0.05 -1.32
N GLY A 49 9.01 0.58 -2.48
CA GLY A 49 9.61 1.90 -2.57
C GLY A 49 8.71 3.04 -2.06
N TRP A 50 7.47 2.76 -1.65
CA TRP A 50 6.54 3.78 -1.13
C TRP A 50 6.55 3.90 0.38
N SER A 51 7.06 2.90 1.08
CA SER A 51 7.22 2.97 2.53
C SER A 51 8.16 4.10 2.92
N ALA A 52 7.89 4.73 4.05
CA ALA A 52 8.74 5.78 4.56
C ALA A 52 10.17 5.29 4.76
N ASP A 53 11.10 6.02 4.19
CA ASP A 53 12.52 5.80 4.38
C ASP A 53 12.96 6.28 5.77
N PHE A 54 14.06 5.75 6.27
CA PHE A 54 14.68 6.24 7.49
C PHE A 54 15.41 7.57 7.15
N ARG A 55 14.69 8.69 7.28
CA ARG A 55 15.20 10.01 6.95
C ARG A 55 15.52 10.79 8.22
N TRP A 56 16.60 11.54 8.17
CA TRP A 56 17.06 12.32 9.31
C TRP A 56 16.09 13.44 9.72
N LEU A 57 15.66 14.21 8.77
CA LEU A 57 14.73 15.31 8.97
C LEU A 57 13.91 15.43 7.70
N ASP A 58 12.69 15.05 7.77
CA ASP A 58 11.80 15.20 6.65
C ASP A 58 10.64 16.12 7.06
N ASP A 59 10.04 16.77 6.08
CA ASP A 59 8.89 17.64 6.29
C ASP A 59 7.58 16.86 6.02
N SER A 60 7.59 15.55 6.29
CA SER A 60 6.39 14.75 6.21
C SER A 60 5.35 15.20 7.23
N GLN A 61 4.11 14.83 7.00
CA GLN A 61 3.01 15.18 7.90
C GLN A 61 3.18 14.61 9.33
N HIS A 62 4.04 13.61 9.51
CA HIS A 62 4.34 12.97 10.79
C HIS A 62 5.67 13.43 11.40
N ALA A 63 6.36 14.37 10.77
CA ALA A 63 7.65 14.84 11.26
C ALA A 63 7.49 15.74 12.50
N ASP A 64 8.35 15.57 13.48
CA ASP A 64 8.35 16.34 14.73
C ASP A 64 8.56 17.84 14.52
N ILE A 65 9.17 18.24 13.39
CA ILE A 65 9.33 19.66 13.00
C ILE A 65 7.99 20.39 12.77
N ARG A 66 6.87 19.66 12.64
CA ARG A 66 5.52 20.22 12.53
C ARG A 66 4.85 20.41 13.90
N SER A 67 5.48 19.95 14.96
CA SER A 67 4.99 20.04 16.33
C SER A 67 5.85 21.02 17.16
N ASP A 68 5.57 21.14 18.44
CA ASP A 68 6.37 21.87 19.41
C ASP A 68 7.49 21.02 20.07
N LEU A 69 7.61 19.74 19.66
CA LEU A 69 8.60 18.81 20.18
C LEU A 69 10.00 19.01 19.59
N PHE A 70 10.09 19.66 18.44
CA PHE A 70 11.36 19.85 17.75
C PHE A 70 11.50 21.27 17.18
N ALA A 71 12.58 21.97 17.53
CA ALA A 71 12.95 23.27 16.99
C ALA A 71 14.02 23.12 15.91
N TYR A 72 13.77 23.70 14.73
CA TYR A 72 14.72 23.75 13.63
C TYR A 72 15.09 25.20 13.27
N SER A 73 16.19 25.38 12.54
CA SER A 73 16.66 26.71 12.16
C SER A 73 15.67 27.51 11.30
N THR A 74 14.83 26.80 10.54
CA THR A 74 13.74 27.40 9.75
C THR A 74 12.42 27.08 10.43
N VAL A 75 11.60 28.10 10.66
CA VAL A 75 10.28 27.93 11.29
C VAL A 75 9.38 27.17 10.32
N ASN A 76 8.78 26.07 10.81
CA ASN A 76 7.84 25.29 10.04
C ASN A 76 6.48 26.01 10.00
N VAL A 77 5.88 26.10 8.81
CA VAL A 77 4.60 26.82 8.60
C VAL A 77 3.43 26.17 9.33
N TYR A 78 3.48 24.87 9.61
CA TYR A 78 2.44 24.16 10.36
C TYR A 78 2.58 24.44 11.88
N SER A 79 3.80 24.40 12.42
CA SER A 79 4.01 24.62 13.86
C SER A 79 3.75 26.07 14.27
N ASN A 80 3.90 27.04 13.37
CA ASN A 80 3.61 28.45 13.66
C ASN A 80 2.22 28.91 13.16
N GLY A 81 1.43 28.03 12.52
CA GLY A 81 0.07 28.33 12.09
C GLY A 81 -0.02 29.28 10.87
N THR A 82 1.06 29.43 10.10
CA THR A 82 1.05 30.28 8.88
C THR A 82 0.83 29.49 7.58
N ASN A 83 0.51 28.20 7.67
CA ASN A 83 0.22 27.38 6.51
C ASN A 83 -1.02 27.86 5.76
N SER A 84 -0.97 27.79 4.44
CA SER A 84 -2.11 28.03 3.54
C SER A 84 -2.43 26.77 2.74
N ILE A 85 -3.69 26.66 2.30
CA ILE A 85 -4.10 25.54 1.45
C ILE A 85 -3.49 25.73 0.05
N PRO A 86 -2.60 24.84 -0.41
CA PRO A 86 -2.01 24.95 -1.73
C PRO A 86 -3.01 24.56 -2.82
N SER A 87 -2.81 25.07 -4.04
CA SER A 87 -3.61 24.70 -5.22
C SER A 87 -3.30 23.28 -5.72
N SER A 88 -2.13 22.73 -5.36
CA SER A 88 -1.73 21.35 -5.66
C SER A 88 -0.92 20.80 -4.48
N ASP A 89 -1.08 19.53 -4.20
CA ASP A 89 -0.35 18.85 -3.15
C ASP A 89 0.24 17.53 -3.68
N LYS A 90 1.57 17.46 -3.63
CA LYS A 90 2.30 16.28 -4.11
C LYS A 90 1.96 15.04 -3.29
N HIS A 91 1.74 15.16 -1.97
CA HIS A 91 1.36 14.05 -1.12
C HIS A 91 0.03 13.43 -1.57
N TYR A 92 -0.96 14.28 -1.92
CA TYR A 92 -2.24 13.84 -2.47
C TYR A 92 -2.07 13.12 -3.81
N THR A 93 -1.37 13.77 -4.73
CA THR A 93 -1.21 13.26 -6.11
C THR A 93 -0.40 11.96 -6.15
N ASP A 94 0.70 11.88 -5.40
CA ASP A 94 1.53 10.68 -5.37
C ASP A 94 0.78 9.48 -4.80
N ASN A 95 0.02 9.66 -3.70
CA ASN A 95 -0.74 8.56 -3.13
C ASN A 95 -1.88 8.08 -4.05
N TYR A 96 -2.59 8.97 -4.76
CA TYR A 96 -3.57 8.53 -5.76
C TYR A 96 -2.93 7.82 -6.96
N ASN A 97 -1.74 8.24 -7.40
CA ASN A 97 -0.98 7.51 -8.42
C ASN A 97 -0.58 6.10 -7.96
N ARG A 98 -0.17 5.96 -6.69
CA ARG A 98 0.14 4.65 -6.07
C ARG A 98 -1.12 3.78 -5.95
N ILE A 99 -2.25 4.35 -5.52
CA ILE A 99 -3.55 3.67 -5.48
C ILE A 99 -3.95 3.18 -6.89
N ARG A 100 -3.74 3.99 -7.93
CA ARG A 100 -3.98 3.56 -9.30
C ARG A 100 -3.12 2.34 -9.67
N GLN A 101 -1.85 2.31 -9.27
CA GLN A 101 -0.97 1.16 -9.52
C GLN A 101 -1.42 -0.09 -8.78
N THR A 102 -1.82 0.02 -7.50
CA THR A 102 -2.39 -1.13 -6.78
C THR A 102 -3.67 -1.63 -7.42
N ASN A 103 -4.56 -0.73 -7.84
CA ASN A 103 -5.79 -1.08 -8.55
C ASN A 103 -5.49 -1.76 -9.89
N THR A 104 -4.40 -1.36 -10.59
CA THR A 104 -3.96 -2.04 -11.83
C THR A 104 -3.62 -3.50 -11.56
N LEU A 105 -2.91 -3.83 -10.48
CA LEU A 105 -2.67 -5.22 -10.15
C LEU A 105 -3.99 -5.94 -9.77
N LEU A 106 -4.82 -5.29 -8.96
CA LEU A 106 -6.03 -5.90 -8.39
C LEU A 106 -7.16 -6.16 -9.39
N GLN A 107 -7.08 -5.65 -10.60
CA GLN A 107 -8.08 -5.95 -11.65
C GLN A 107 -7.81 -7.26 -12.40
N HIS A 108 -6.60 -7.84 -12.31
CA HIS A 108 -6.19 -9.02 -13.08
C HIS A 108 -6.25 -10.38 -12.36
N PRO A 109 -6.38 -10.49 -11.03
CA PRO A 109 -6.39 -11.79 -10.36
C PRO A 109 -7.48 -12.74 -10.85
N ASP A 110 -8.67 -12.22 -11.14
CA ASP A 110 -9.82 -13.04 -11.58
C ASP A 110 -9.58 -13.67 -12.97
N GLU A 111 -8.71 -13.08 -13.77
CA GLU A 111 -8.33 -13.58 -15.09
C GLU A 111 -7.23 -14.64 -15.01
N TYR A 112 -6.54 -14.77 -13.86
CA TYR A 112 -5.45 -15.70 -13.67
C TYR A 112 -5.95 -17.03 -13.12
N ALA A 113 -5.74 -18.12 -13.86
CA ALA A 113 -6.36 -19.44 -13.60
C ALA A 113 -5.95 -20.07 -12.24
N ARG A 114 -4.75 -19.71 -11.71
CA ARG A 114 -4.21 -20.26 -10.45
C ARG A 114 -4.00 -19.17 -9.43
N GLN A 115 -5.09 -18.61 -8.93
CA GLN A 115 -5.08 -17.47 -7.99
C GLN A 115 -4.20 -17.70 -6.74
N ALA A 116 -4.09 -18.94 -6.26
CA ALA A 116 -3.22 -19.27 -5.13
C ALA A 116 -1.74 -18.92 -5.37
N ASP A 117 -1.27 -19.01 -6.62
CA ASP A 117 0.13 -18.73 -6.97
C ASP A 117 0.47 -17.22 -6.90
N ILE A 118 -0.55 -16.37 -7.00
CA ILE A 118 -0.41 -14.91 -6.98
C ILE A 118 -0.94 -14.27 -5.68
N ALA A 119 -1.43 -15.09 -4.75
CA ALA A 119 -2.09 -14.62 -3.52
C ALA A 119 -1.22 -13.61 -2.73
N THR A 120 0.08 -13.88 -2.60
CA THR A 120 1.01 -12.97 -1.92
C THR A 120 1.06 -11.60 -2.60
N SER A 121 1.19 -11.54 -3.92
CA SER A 121 1.25 -10.27 -4.66
C SER A 121 -0.08 -9.50 -4.59
N VAL A 122 -1.20 -10.20 -4.57
CA VAL A 122 -2.53 -9.62 -4.37
C VAL A 122 -2.67 -9.07 -2.95
N GLY A 123 -2.22 -9.83 -1.95
CA GLY A 123 -2.18 -9.39 -0.56
C GLY A 123 -1.32 -8.15 -0.34
N GLU A 124 -0.16 -8.07 -1.01
CA GLU A 124 0.69 -6.88 -1.01
C GLU A 124 -0.02 -5.66 -1.65
N ALA A 125 -0.74 -5.86 -2.75
CA ALA A 125 -1.49 -4.78 -3.38
C ALA A 125 -2.61 -4.24 -2.47
N HIS A 126 -3.35 -5.12 -1.77
CA HIS A 126 -4.31 -4.71 -0.75
C HIS A 126 -3.65 -3.94 0.39
N PHE A 127 -2.54 -4.44 0.93
CA PHE A 127 -1.81 -3.76 2.00
C PHE A 127 -1.36 -2.36 1.58
N PHE A 128 -0.71 -2.23 0.42
CA PHE A 128 -0.19 -0.93 -0.03
C PHE A 128 -1.29 0.03 -0.47
N ARG A 129 -2.43 -0.46 -0.96
CA ARG A 129 -3.60 0.38 -1.18
C ARG A 129 -4.13 0.95 0.13
N ALA A 130 -4.30 0.10 1.12
CA ALA A 130 -4.67 0.52 2.48
C ALA A 130 -3.68 1.52 3.08
N TYR A 131 -2.38 1.28 2.92
CA TYR A 131 -1.32 2.19 3.37
C TYR A 131 -1.48 3.58 2.75
N CYS A 132 -1.62 3.67 1.42
CA CYS A 132 -1.79 4.95 0.73
C CYS A 132 -3.08 5.66 1.14
N TYR A 133 -4.19 4.93 1.28
CA TYR A 133 -5.43 5.52 1.77
C TYR A 133 -5.33 5.99 3.23
N PHE A 134 -4.59 5.29 4.07
CA PHE A 134 -4.38 5.71 5.46
C PHE A 134 -3.56 7.00 5.54
N GLU A 135 -2.49 7.12 4.75
CA GLU A 135 -1.72 8.37 4.62
C GLU A 135 -2.62 9.55 4.20
N LEU A 136 -3.49 9.32 3.22
CA LEU A 136 -4.45 10.34 2.76
C LEU A 136 -5.52 10.64 3.81
N LEU A 137 -6.07 9.62 4.48
CA LEU A 137 -7.11 9.78 5.50
C LEU A 137 -6.64 10.66 6.65
N GLN A 138 -5.39 10.46 7.09
CA GLN A 138 -4.81 11.26 8.17
C GLN A 138 -4.65 12.74 7.78
N ALA A 139 -4.33 13.02 6.52
CA ALA A 139 -4.08 14.38 6.04
C ALA A 139 -5.35 15.12 5.60
N TYR A 140 -6.31 14.43 4.99
CA TYR A 140 -7.44 15.07 4.27
C TYR A 140 -8.82 14.66 4.74
N GLY A 141 -8.94 13.61 5.54
CA GLY A 141 -10.24 13.11 6.02
C GLY A 141 -11.03 12.40 4.92
N ASP A 142 -12.09 13.04 4.39
CA ASP A 142 -12.92 12.49 3.33
C ASP A 142 -12.15 12.35 2.01
N LEU A 143 -12.28 11.19 1.33
CA LEU A 143 -11.52 10.85 0.12
C LEU A 143 -12.41 10.19 -0.94
N ILE A 144 -11.99 10.24 -2.19
CA ILE A 144 -12.61 9.47 -3.26
C ILE A 144 -12.07 8.04 -3.22
N ILE A 145 -12.93 7.05 -2.98
CA ILE A 145 -12.55 5.64 -3.04
C ILE A 145 -12.60 5.17 -4.49
N THR A 146 -11.46 4.67 -4.98
CA THR A 146 -11.34 4.05 -6.31
C THR A 146 -10.93 2.58 -6.15
N ARG A 147 -11.61 1.67 -6.84
CA ARG A 147 -11.36 0.22 -6.78
C ARG A 147 -10.74 -0.32 -8.07
N THR A 148 -10.76 0.49 -9.12
CA THR A 148 -10.21 0.18 -10.44
C THR A 148 -9.33 1.33 -10.90
N PRO A 149 -8.38 1.11 -11.83
CA PRO A 149 -7.68 2.20 -12.49
C PRO A 149 -8.70 3.08 -13.23
N LEU A 150 -8.65 4.39 -12.99
CA LEU A 150 -9.56 5.32 -13.65
C LEU A 150 -8.90 5.92 -14.90
N ASP A 151 -9.69 6.06 -15.95
CA ASP A 151 -9.36 6.84 -17.13
C ASP A 151 -9.89 8.26 -17.02
N VAL A 152 -9.44 9.14 -17.91
CA VAL A 152 -9.83 10.57 -17.91
C VAL A 152 -11.35 10.76 -17.99
N ASP A 153 -12.03 9.87 -18.71
CA ASP A 153 -13.49 9.91 -18.92
C ASP A 153 -14.27 9.09 -17.90
N SER A 154 -13.61 8.50 -16.90
CA SER A 154 -14.28 7.68 -15.88
C SER A 154 -15.27 8.54 -15.08
N PRO A 155 -16.54 8.11 -14.92
CA PRO A 155 -17.55 8.87 -14.15
C PRO A 155 -17.12 9.12 -12.69
N GLU A 156 -16.29 8.23 -12.15
CA GLU A 156 -15.72 8.33 -10.82
C GLU A 156 -14.88 9.58 -10.61
N MET A 157 -14.31 10.15 -11.67
CA MET A 157 -13.53 11.40 -11.59
C MET A 157 -14.38 12.61 -11.13
N GLN A 158 -15.70 12.52 -11.29
CA GLN A 158 -16.66 13.58 -10.92
C GLN A 158 -17.39 13.28 -9.60
N LYS A 159 -17.10 12.16 -8.93
CA LYS A 159 -17.76 11.80 -7.66
C LYS A 159 -17.34 12.73 -6.53
N ALA A 160 -18.27 12.97 -5.62
CA ALA A 160 -17.95 13.57 -4.33
C ALA A 160 -17.05 12.63 -3.52
N ARG A 161 -16.31 13.20 -2.56
CA ARG A 161 -15.52 12.42 -1.62
C ARG A 161 -16.43 11.54 -0.76
N ASN A 162 -15.98 10.32 -0.49
CA ASN A 162 -16.62 9.45 0.47
C ASN A 162 -16.33 9.97 1.89
N PRO A 163 -17.28 9.84 2.82
CA PRO A 163 -17.07 10.20 4.22
C PRO A 163 -15.88 9.44 4.82
N ARG A 164 -15.19 10.07 5.76
CA ARG A 164 -14.06 9.49 6.50
C ARG A 164 -14.33 8.07 7.00
N THR A 165 -15.52 7.83 7.52
CA THR A 165 -15.93 6.52 8.05
C THR A 165 -15.92 5.42 6.99
N GLU A 166 -16.39 5.70 5.78
CA GLU A 166 -16.36 4.76 4.66
C GLU A 166 -14.93 4.50 4.18
N VAL A 167 -14.08 5.54 4.19
CA VAL A 167 -12.66 5.40 3.83
C VAL A 167 -11.95 4.52 4.85
N ALA A 168 -12.20 4.72 6.14
CA ALA A 168 -11.62 3.90 7.20
C ALA A 168 -12.06 2.43 7.10
N ASP A 169 -13.34 2.17 6.82
CA ASP A 169 -13.86 0.83 6.63
C ASP A 169 -13.21 0.16 5.41
N PHE A 170 -13.03 0.90 4.32
CA PHE A 170 -12.34 0.41 3.13
C PHE A 170 -10.87 0.02 3.42
N ILE A 171 -10.15 0.84 4.18
CA ILE A 171 -8.77 0.55 4.61
C ILE A 171 -8.72 -0.72 5.47
N ILE A 172 -9.64 -0.85 6.43
CA ILE A 172 -9.74 -2.00 7.32
C ILE A 172 -10.03 -3.28 6.53
N ASP A 173 -10.93 -3.22 5.56
CA ASP A 173 -11.27 -4.38 4.73
C ASP A 173 -10.09 -4.82 3.85
N ASP A 174 -9.37 -3.88 3.25
CA ASP A 174 -8.15 -4.17 2.51
C ASP A 174 -7.08 -4.82 3.40
N LEU A 175 -6.88 -4.35 4.62
CA LEU A 175 -5.91 -4.94 5.55
C LEU A 175 -6.30 -6.34 6.03
N LYS A 176 -7.60 -6.59 6.24
CA LYS A 176 -8.10 -7.94 6.54
C LYS A 176 -7.87 -8.89 5.37
N GLU A 177 -8.09 -8.42 4.14
CA GLU A 177 -7.84 -9.24 2.96
C GLU A 177 -6.34 -9.49 2.76
N ALA A 178 -5.50 -8.47 2.96
CA ALA A 178 -4.06 -8.63 2.96
C ALA A 178 -3.59 -9.68 3.98
N ALA A 179 -4.11 -9.63 5.21
CA ALA A 179 -3.73 -10.59 6.27
C ALA A 179 -4.08 -12.04 5.92
N LYS A 180 -5.14 -12.28 5.14
CA LYS A 180 -5.52 -13.63 4.68
C LYS A 180 -4.64 -14.14 3.55
N LEU A 181 -4.23 -13.24 2.64
CA LEU A 181 -3.53 -13.60 1.40
C LEU A 181 -2.01 -13.66 1.58
N LEU A 182 -1.47 -12.89 2.52
CA LEU A 182 -0.05 -12.86 2.81
C LEU A 182 0.40 -14.11 3.59
N PRO A 183 1.62 -14.60 3.35
CA PRO A 183 2.18 -15.70 4.12
C PRO A 183 2.48 -15.27 5.56
N ALA A 184 2.47 -16.23 6.49
CA ALA A 184 3.05 -16.01 7.81
C ALA A 184 4.56 -15.71 7.68
N ASN A 185 5.11 -14.86 8.54
CA ASN A 185 6.51 -14.43 8.44
C ASN A 185 7.49 -15.62 8.39
N LYS A 186 7.24 -16.64 9.21
CA LYS A 186 8.05 -17.87 9.24
C LYS A 186 7.97 -18.71 7.95
N ALA A 187 7.00 -18.46 7.08
CA ALA A 187 6.83 -19.15 5.81
C ALA A 187 7.46 -18.37 4.63
N ILE A 188 7.95 -17.15 4.87
CA ILE A 188 8.64 -16.34 3.85
C ILE A 188 10.01 -16.98 3.59
N SER A 189 10.30 -17.23 2.31
CA SER A 189 11.59 -17.77 1.90
C SER A 189 12.73 -16.77 2.09
N SER A 190 13.96 -17.26 2.24
CA SER A 190 15.14 -16.39 2.36
C SER A 190 15.36 -15.46 1.16
N SER A 191 14.90 -15.87 -0.03
CA SER A 191 14.94 -15.03 -1.23
C SER A 191 13.91 -13.89 -1.22
N ASP A 192 12.90 -13.98 -0.36
CA ASP A 192 11.82 -13.03 -0.18
C ASP A 192 11.88 -12.33 1.19
N GLU A 193 12.98 -12.49 1.91
CA GLU A 193 13.18 -11.83 3.20
C GLU A 193 12.96 -10.31 3.07
N GLY A 194 12.18 -9.75 4.00
CA GLY A 194 11.77 -8.34 3.97
C GLY A 194 10.46 -8.05 3.24
N ARG A 195 9.83 -9.04 2.61
CA ARG A 195 8.47 -8.88 2.09
C ARG A 195 7.44 -8.94 3.21
N LEU A 196 6.24 -8.42 2.92
CA LEU A 196 5.14 -8.35 3.88
C LEU A 196 4.67 -9.76 4.30
N SER A 197 4.39 -9.88 5.57
CA SER A 197 3.74 -11.05 6.17
C SER A 197 2.31 -10.76 6.61
N SER A 198 1.55 -11.80 6.92
CA SER A 198 0.22 -11.68 7.51
C SER A 198 0.26 -10.91 8.84
N GLU A 199 1.29 -11.13 9.64
CA GLU A 199 1.48 -10.42 10.91
C GLU A 199 1.76 -8.93 10.70
N ALA A 200 2.48 -8.56 9.63
CA ALA A 200 2.69 -7.16 9.28
C ALA A 200 1.36 -6.47 8.92
N ALA A 201 0.48 -7.17 8.18
CA ALA A 201 -0.85 -6.66 7.85
C ALA A 201 -1.74 -6.54 9.10
N LEU A 202 -1.71 -7.50 10.01
CA LEU A 202 -2.44 -7.45 11.28
C LEU A 202 -1.93 -6.33 12.20
N ALA A 203 -0.62 -6.14 12.29
CA ALA A 203 -0.04 -5.06 13.08
C ALA A 203 -0.46 -3.68 12.54
N PHE A 204 -0.48 -3.53 11.21
CA PHE A 204 -0.94 -2.29 10.59
C PHE A 204 -2.46 -2.10 10.72
N LEU A 205 -3.25 -3.18 10.62
CA LEU A 205 -4.68 -3.18 10.91
C LEU A 205 -4.97 -2.69 12.34
N SER A 206 -4.21 -3.21 13.33
CA SER A 206 -4.32 -2.77 14.71
C SER A 206 -4.08 -1.26 14.84
N ARG A 207 -3.02 -0.76 14.20
CA ARG A 207 -2.69 0.68 14.21
C ARG A 207 -3.79 1.53 13.59
N VAL A 208 -4.30 1.16 12.42
CA VAL A 208 -5.36 1.90 11.72
C VAL A 208 -6.65 1.91 12.53
N ALA A 209 -7.07 0.75 13.03
CA ALA A 209 -8.30 0.63 13.80
C ALA A 209 -8.22 1.38 15.15
N LEU A 210 -7.04 1.37 15.81
CA LEU A 210 -6.80 2.16 17.00
C LEU A 210 -6.87 3.67 16.71
N TYR A 211 -6.22 4.10 15.65
CA TYR A 211 -6.22 5.52 15.24
C TYR A 211 -7.65 6.00 14.97
N GLU A 212 -8.41 5.28 14.16
CA GLU A 212 -9.77 5.68 13.83
C GLU A 212 -10.73 5.54 15.01
N GLY A 213 -10.58 4.50 15.84
CA GLY A 213 -11.36 4.33 17.06
C GLY A 213 -11.16 5.45 18.06
N THR A 214 -9.92 5.93 18.21
CA THR A 214 -9.62 7.10 19.04
C THR A 214 -10.09 8.42 18.41
N TRP A 215 -9.97 8.54 17.08
CA TRP A 215 -10.53 9.67 16.34
C TRP A 215 -12.03 9.79 16.58
N GLU A 216 -12.81 8.73 16.38
CA GLU A 216 -14.25 8.69 16.65
C GLU A 216 -14.58 9.07 18.09
N LYS A 217 -13.83 8.53 19.03
CA LYS A 217 -14.03 8.80 20.46
C LYS A 217 -13.87 10.28 20.81
N PHE A 218 -12.87 10.95 20.27
CA PHE A 218 -12.49 12.29 20.70
C PHE A 218 -13.05 13.40 19.82
N HIS A 219 -13.42 13.12 18.56
CA HIS A 219 -13.94 14.13 17.64
C HIS A 219 -15.45 14.04 17.43
N ASN A 220 -16.03 12.83 17.44
CA ASN A 220 -17.47 12.65 17.30
C ASN A 220 -18.21 12.54 18.64
N GLY A 221 -17.50 12.56 19.75
CA GLY A 221 -18.06 12.49 21.08
C GLY A 221 -18.77 11.17 21.38
N SER A 222 -19.82 11.20 22.22
CA SER A 222 -20.58 10.00 22.59
C SER A 222 -21.55 9.52 21.50
N GLN A 223 -21.58 10.17 20.34
CA GLN A 223 -22.63 9.94 19.32
C GLN A 223 -22.48 8.60 18.59
N ASN A 224 -21.28 8.01 18.55
CA ASN A 224 -21.05 6.73 17.88
C ASN A 224 -20.25 5.73 18.75
N THR A 225 -20.72 5.51 19.96
CA THR A 225 -20.06 4.62 20.93
C THR A 225 -19.89 3.19 20.41
N GLU A 226 -20.84 2.65 19.65
CA GLU A 226 -20.77 1.29 19.13
C GLU A 226 -19.70 1.17 18.03
N ARG A 227 -19.58 2.15 17.14
CA ARG A 227 -18.51 2.19 16.13
C ARG A 227 -17.14 2.30 16.82
N THR A 228 -17.01 3.20 17.78
CA THR A 228 -15.77 3.35 18.58
C THR A 228 -15.36 2.03 19.23
N LYS A 229 -16.28 1.33 19.92
CA LYS A 229 -16.00 0.02 20.50
C LYS A 229 -15.61 -1.03 19.46
N SER A 230 -16.32 -1.08 18.33
CA SER A 230 -16.02 -2.00 17.25
C SER A 230 -14.59 -1.81 16.73
N LEU A 231 -14.18 -0.57 16.44
CA LEU A 231 -12.84 -0.25 15.96
C LEU A 231 -11.76 -0.59 16.99
N LEU A 232 -11.97 -0.25 18.26
CA LEU A 232 -11.03 -0.60 19.33
C LEU A 232 -10.92 -2.11 19.54
N ASN A 233 -12.02 -2.86 19.37
CA ASN A 233 -12.00 -4.33 19.42
C ASN A 233 -11.22 -4.92 18.24
N ILE A 234 -11.39 -4.37 17.01
CA ILE A 234 -10.59 -4.79 15.85
C ILE A 234 -9.11 -4.55 16.14
N ALA A 235 -8.75 -3.38 16.70
CA ALA A 235 -7.38 -3.06 17.04
C ALA A 235 -6.79 -4.03 18.06
N ALA A 236 -7.53 -4.30 19.13
CA ALA A 236 -7.10 -5.20 20.20
C ALA A 236 -6.96 -6.64 19.68
N GLN A 237 -7.93 -7.14 18.90
CA GLN A 237 -7.89 -8.48 18.35
C GLN A 237 -6.73 -8.68 17.38
N ALA A 238 -6.52 -7.73 16.46
CA ALA A 238 -5.42 -7.82 15.51
C ALA A 238 -4.04 -7.79 16.20
N ALA A 239 -3.87 -6.98 17.25
CA ALA A 239 -2.65 -7.00 18.07
C ALA A 239 -2.48 -8.33 18.81
N TYR A 240 -3.56 -8.85 19.39
CA TYR A 240 -3.56 -10.15 20.09
C TYR A 240 -3.16 -11.29 19.15
N ASP A 241 -3.71 -11.32 17.93
CA ASP A 241 -3.40 -12.35 16.93
C ASP A 241 -1.91 -12.36 16.56
N VAL A 242 -1.27 -11.20 16.46
CA VAL A 242 0.19 -11.08 16.22
C VAL A 242 0.98 -11.65 17.41
N MET A 243 0.58 -11.32 18.65
CA MET A 243 1.28 -11.77 19.86
C MET A 243 1.13 -13.28 20.08
N GLU A 244 -0.08 -13.83 19.93
CA GLU A 244 -0.35 -15.25 20.10
C GLU A 244 0.21 -16.11 18.97
N GLY A 245 0.48 -15.53 17.80
CA GLY A 245 1.09 -16.22 16.66
C GLY A 245 2.49 -16.78 16.94
N GLY A 246 3.15 -16.31 18.02
CA GLY A 246 4.44 -16.82 18.49
C GLY A 246 5.60 -16.63 17.50
N THR A 247 5.43 -15.74 16.53
CA THR A 247 6.48 -15.40 15.56
C THR A 247 7.37 -14.28 16.07
N PHE A 248 6.81 -13.37 16.86
CA PHE A 248 7.49 -12.20 17.40
C PHE A 248 7.40 -12.19 18.92
N GLU A 249 8.44 -11.70 19.56
CA GLU A 249 8.52 -11.52 21.00
C GLU A 249 9.17 -10.18 21.35
N LEU A 250 9.01 -9.74 22.57
CA LEU A 250 9.71 -8.55 23.07
C LEU A 250 11.20 -8.88 23.19
N PHE A 251 12.03 -8.03 22.62
CA PHE A 251 13.47 -8.16 22.76
C PHE A 251 13.90 -7.80 24.19
N ALA A 252 14.00 -8.82 25.02
CA ALA A 252 14.39 -8.71 26.42
C ALA A 252 15.22 -9.92 26.88
N PRO A 253 16.38 -10.22 26.24
CA PRO A 253 17.24 -11.33 26.63
C PRO A 253 17.70 -11.18 28.09
N GLN A 254 17.55 -12.24 28.89
CA GLN A 254 17.86 -12.21 30.34
C GLN A 254 19.33 -11.81 30.62
N GLU A 255 20.25 -12.22 29.77
CA GLU A 255 21.69 -11.93 29.89
C GLU A 255 22.01 -10.44 29.70
N LEU A 256 21.15 -9.69 29.04
CA LEU A 256 21.29 -8.25 28.86
C LEU A 256 20.64 -7.42 29.98
N GLY A 257 19.72 -7.99 30.74
CA GLY A 257 19.01 -7.30 31.83
C GLY A 257 18.50 -5.91 31.41
N THR A 258 18.89 -4.87 32.11
CA THR A 258 18.50 -3.48 31.83
C THR A 258 19.10 -2.90 30.54
N GLU A 259 20.13 -3.52 29.98
CA GLU A 259 20.77 -3.07 28.75
C GLU A 259 20.03 -3.56 27.49
N ALA A 260 19.03 -4.44 27.61
CA ALA A 260 18.31 -5.01 26.47
C ALA A 260 17.80 -3.95 25.49
N TYR A 261 17.21 -2.87 25.98
CA TYR A 261 16.72 -1.78 25.15
C TYR A 261 17.81 -1.11 24.31
N LYS A 262 19.00 -0.88 24.89
CA LYS A 262 20.16 -0.34 24.17
C LYS A 262 20.61 -1.27 23.08
N TYR A 263 20.74 -2.56 23.39
CA TYR A 263 21.21 -3.56 22.42
C TYR A 263 20.23 -3.82 21.27
N LEU A 264 18.97 -3.43 21.41
CA LEU A 264 18.01 -3.46 20.30
C LEU A 264 18.39 -2.52 19.14
N PHE A 265 19.08 -1.41 19.44
CA PHE A 265 19.34 -0.32 18.49
C PHE A 265 20.82 -0.12 18.13
N ILE A 266 21.72 -0.97 18.59
CA ILE A 266 23.14 -0.85 18.28
C ILE A 266 23.63 -1.98 17.37
N LEU A 267 24.76 -1.76 16.69
CA LEU A 267 25.34 -2.66 15.70
C LEU A 267 25.64 -4.06 16.24
N GLU A 268 25.96 -4.18 17.53
CA GLU A 268 26.20 -5.45 18.19
C GLU A 268 25.01 -6.41 18.15
N ASN A 269 23.83 -5.89 17.89
CA ASN A 269 22.61 -6.68 17.73
C ASN A 269 22.26 -6.96 16.26
N GLU A 270 23.09 -6.57 15.33
CA GLU A 270 22.86 -6.91 13.92
C GLU A 270 22.96 -8.41 13.67
N LYS A 271 22.11 -8.91 12.76
CA LYS A 271 22.03 -10.34 12.40
C LYS A 271 23.37 -10.93 11.95
N SER A 272 24.23 -10.10 11.36
CA SER A 272 25.58 -10.45 10.92
C SER A 272 26.63 -10.49 12.04
N ASN A 273 26.32 -9.96 13.23
CA ASN A 273 27.22 -9.95 14.37
C ASN A 273 27.14 -11.29 15.12
N PRO A 274 28.25 -12.03 15.26
CA PRO A 274 28.23 -13.29 16.01
C PRO A 274 27.83 -13.16 17.47
N ALA A 275 27.98 -11.97 18.05
CA ALA A 275 27.52 -11.65 19.40
C ALA A 275 26.05 -11.21 19.43
N SER A 276 25.39 -11.09 18.28
CA SER A 276 23.96 -10.77 18.25
C SER A 276 23.19 -11.95 18.83
N ILE A 277 22.36 -11.65 19.80
CA ILE A 277 21.46 -12.62 20.39
C ILE A 277 20.43 -12.97 19.32
N ASN A 278 20.28 -14.25 19.04
CA ASN A 278 19.38 -14.74 18.00
C ASN A 278 18.01 -14.11 18.15
N LYS A 279 17.59 -13.44 17.08
CA LYS A 279 16.28 -12.82 16.96
C LYS A 279 15.24 -13.84 16.60
#